data_140960f4bb8d67db18e697373f3b0ec2
#
_entry.id   140960f4bb8d67db18e697373f3b0ec2
#
_cell.length_a   1.000
_cell.length_b   1.000
_cell.length_c   1.000
_cell.angle_alpha   90.00
_cell.angle_beta   90.00
_cell.angle_gamma   90.00
#
_symmetry.space_group_name_H-M   'P 1'
#
loop_
_entity.id
_entity.type
_entity.pdbx_description
1 polymer ?
#
loop_
_entity_poly.entity_id
_entity_poly.type
_entity_poly.pdbx_seq_one_letter_code
_entity_poly.pdbx_strand_id
1 'polypeptide(L)'
;MQQNQDKYIQQDPEELEFERKFSEATDGLQTELDDDFELHRIHSQQLGRLVADLGDWQRAAKIRDCGTFLRFAIPGNFEEKPFLYQASFCKDRLCSLCGWRRSLKVYSQISQVMDVIQNDYRFIFVTLTLRNV
;
A
#
# COMPACT_ATOMS: atom_id res chain seq x y z
N MET A 1 -9.32 26.48 14.50
CA MET A 1 -8.40 25.83 13.53
C MET A 1 -7.92 24.44 13.97
N GLN A 2 -8.72 23.66 14.70
CA GLN A 2 -8.33 22.35 15.25
C GLN A 2 -9.08 21.14 14.66
N GLN A 3 -9.93 21.34 13.65
CA GLN A 3 -10.86 20.29 13.16
C GLN A 3 -10.34 19.48 11.96
N ASN A 4 -9.10 19.65 11.52
CA ASN A 4 -8.60 18.98 10.31
C ASN A 4 -7.50 17.92 10.57
N GLN A 5 -7.15 17.66 11.84
CA GLN A 5 -6.11 16.66 12.17
C GLN A 5 -6.64 15.23 12.23
N ASP A 6 -7.94 15.05 12.46
CA ASP A 6 -8.55 13.70 12.63
C ASP A 6 -8.85 12.98 11.30
N LYS A 7 -8.61 13.63 10.16
CA LYS A 7 -8.86 13.06 8.82
C LYS A 7 -7.78 12.07 8.38
N TYR A 8 -6.61 12.12 9.00
CA TYR A 8 -5.47 11.27 8.62
C TYR A 8 -5.39 10.10 9.59
N ILE A 9 -5.66 8.91 9.07
CA ILE A 9 -5.58 7.68 9.85
C ILE A 9 -4.11 7.50 10.26
N GLN A 10 -3.82 7.54 11.57
CA GLN A 10 -2.55 7.06 12.08
C GLN A 10 -2.42 5.59 11.71
N GLN A 11 -1.29 5.21 11.12
CA GLN A 11 -1.01 3.82 10.86
C GLN A 11 -0.83 3.10 12.18
N ASP A 12 -1.30 1.86 12.27
CA ASP A 12 -1.08 1.07 13.46
C ASP A 12 0.42 0.68 13.61
N PRO A 13 0.87 0.29 14.80
CA PRO A 13 2.28 -0.05 15.04
C PRO A 13 2.82 -1.16 14.13
N GLU A 14 2.00 -2.14 13.76
CA GLU A 14 2.40 -3.22 12.84
C GLU A 14 2.61 -2.69 11.42
N GLU A 15 1.77 -1.77 10.97
CA GLU A 15 1.89 -1.14 9.67
C GLU A 15 3.15 -0.26 9.59
N LEU A 16 3.47 0.46 10.68
CA LEU A 16 4.70 1.26 10.78
C LEU A 16 5.97 0.39 10.77
N GLU A 17 5.97 -0.73 11.48
CA GLU A 17 7.09 -1.67 11.47
C GLU A 17 7.27 -2.30 10.08
N PHE A 18 6.18 -2.63 9.40
CA PHE A 18 6.23 -3.09 8.02
C PHE A 18 6.85 -2.05 7.09
N GLU A 19 6.41 -0.78 7.15
CA GLU A 19 6.93 0.29 6.29
C GLU A 19 8.44 0.50 6.50
N ARG A 20 8.91 0.42 7.74
CA ARG A 20 10.33 0.50 8.05
C ARG A 20 11.12 -0.65 7.42
N LYS A 21 10.69 -1.89 7.64
CA LYS A 21 11.34 -3.08 7.06
C LYS A 21 11.27 -3.09 5.53
N PHE A 22 10.16 -2.63 4.97
CA PHE A 22 9.99 -2.53 3.52
C PHE A 22 10.93 -1.49 2.91
N SER A 23 11.08 -0.33 3.53
CA SER A 23 12.04 0.70 3.10
C SER A 23 13.48 0.20 3.13
N GLU A 24 13.86 -0.58 4.15
CA GLU A 24 15.20 -1.19 4.25
C GLU A 24 15.44 -2.23 3.15
N ALA A 25 14.42 -3.06 2.84
CA ALA A 25 14.53 -4.14 1.87
C ALA A 25 14.52 -3.67 0.40
N THR A 26 13.99 -2.48 0.13
CA THR A 26 13.84 -1.94 -1.24
C THR A 26 14.95 -0.99 -1.64
N ASP A 27 16.08 -1.01 -0.95
CA ASP A 27 17.24 -0.21 -1.29
C ASP A 27 17.77 -0.57 -2.68
N GLY A 28 17.80 0.42 -3.57
CA GLY A 28 18.19 0.26 -4.98
C GLY A 28 17.02 0.09 -5.97
N LEU A 29 15.78 -0.17 -5.50
CA LEU A 29 14.56 -0.25 -6.32
C LEU A 29 13.69 1.01 -6.18
N GLN A 30 14.17 2.05 -5.49
CA GLN A 30 13.33 3.19 -5.08
C GLN A 30 12.71 3.92 -6.28
N THR A 31 13.46 4.11 -7.36
CA THR A 31 12.96 4.79 -8.57
C THR A 31 11.83 4.02 -9.25
N GLU A 32 11.94 2.70 -9.36
CA GLU A 32 10.88 1.86 -9.95
C GLU A 32 9.62 1.87 -9.07
N LEU A 33 9.78 1.83 -7.74
CA LEU A 33 8.65 1.89 -6.82
C LEU A 33 7.96 3.26 -6.80
N ASP A 34 8.70 4.35 -7.02
CA ASP A 34 8.13 5.69 -7.12
C ASP A 34 7.29 5.83 -8.40
N ASP A 35 7.77 5.30 -9.53
CA ASP A 35 7.04 5.25 -10.78
C ASP A 35 5.76 4.40 -10.67
N ASP A 36 5.86 3.23 -10.04
CA ASP A 36 4.73 2.35 -9.78
C ASP A 36 3.69 3.01 -8.85
N PHE A 37 4.15 3.69 -7.79
CA PHE A 37 3.27 4.43 -6.89
C PHE A 37 2.46 5.47 -7.65
N GLU A 38 3.11 6.29 -8.48
CA GLU A 38 2.45 7.33 -9.25
C GLU A 38 1.46 6.74 -10.28
N LEU A 39 1.83 5.66 -10.96
CA LEU A 39 0.94 4.96 -11.88
C LEU A 39 -0.33 4.46 -11.17
N HIS A 40 -0.17 3.80 -10.03
CA HIS A 40 -1.31 3.32 -9.25
C HIS A 40 -2.15 4.46 -8.66
N ARG A 41 -1.54 5.60 -8.34
CA ARG A 41 -2.25 6.81 -7.91
C ARG A 41 -3.12 7.37 -9.04
N ILE A 42 -2.59 7.46 -10.25
CA ILE A 42 -3.34 7.89 -11.45
C ILE A 42 -4.54 6.97 -11.69
N HIS A 43 -4.34 5.66 -11.65
CA HIS A 43 -5.42 4.68 -11.82
C HIS A 43 -6.50 4.82 -10.73
N SER A 44 -6.11 5.12 -9.49
CA SER A 44 -7.07 5.38 -8.42
C SER A 44 -7.89 6.64 -8.67
N GLN A 45 -7.28 7.70 -9.19
CA GLN A 45 -8.01 8.91 -9.57
C GLN A 45 -9.01 8.66 -10.71
N GLN A 46 -8.63 7.86 -11.71
CA GLN A 46 -9.53 7.44 -12.80
C GLN A 46 -10.71 6.63 -12.26
N LEU A 47 -10.44 5.65 -11.39
CA LEU A 47 -11.49 4.89 -10.72
C LEU A 47 -12.44 5.80 -9.92
N GLY A 48 -11.89 6.78 -9.19
CA GLY A 48 -12.70 7.73 -8.44
C GLY A 48 -13.65 8.54 -9.32
N ARG A 49 -13.27 8.87 -10.55
CA ARG A 49 -14.17 9.51 -11.53
C ARG A 49 -15.31 8.57 -11.93
N LEU A 50 -15.00 7.31 -12.28
CA LEU A 50 -16.01 6.30 -12.62
C LEU A 50 -17.00 6.04 -11.49
N VAL A 51 -16.52 5.97 -10.24
CA VAL A 51 -17.37 5.80 -9.06
C VAL A 51 -18.27 7.02 -8.84
N ALA A 52 -17.78 8.22 -9.13
CA ALA A 52 -18.61 9.44 -9.09
C ALA A 52 -19.74 9.41 -10.14
N ASP A 53 -19.45 8.95 -11.35
CA ASP A 53 -20.44 8.81 -12.43
C ASP A 53 -21.54 7.79 -12.07
N LEU A 54 -21.22 6.82 -11.22
CA LEU A 54 -22.20 5.87 -10.64
C LEU A 54 -23.01 6.45 -9.48
N GLY A 55 -22.75 7.70 -9.07
CA GLY A 55 -23.49 8.40 -8.04
C GLY A 55 -22.96 8.25 -6.61
N ASP A 56 -21.90 7.49 -6.38
CA ASP A 56 -21.29 7.34 -5.05
C ASP A 56 -20.17 8.38 -4.82
N TRP A 57 -20.60 9.62 -4.62
CA TRP A 57 -19.69 10.76 -4.45
C TRP A 57 -18.79 10.67 -3.23
N GLN A 58 -19.27 10.09 -2.14
CA GLN A 58 -18.48 9.98 -0.91
C GLN A 58 -17.33 8.99 -1.07
N ARG A 59 -17.61 7.84 -1.68
CA ARG A 59 -16.59 6.83 -2.00
C ARG A 59 -15.61 7.35 -3.06
N ALA A 60 -16.12 8.01 -4.09
CA ALA A 60 -15.33 8.63 -5.15
C ALA A 60 -14.32 9.62 -4.60
N ALA A 61 -14.74 10.50 -3.67
CA ALA A 61 -13.87 11.48 -3.04
C ALA A 61 -12.72 10.80 -2.27
N LYS A 62 -13.01 9.77 -1.46
CA LYS A 62 -12.00 9.00 -0.72
C LYS A 62 -10.97 8.34 -1.65
N ILE A 63 -11.44 7.77 -2.77
CA ILE A 63 -10.56 7.10 -3.74
C ILE A 63 -9.67 8.13 -4.46
N ARG A 64 -10.21 9.29 -4.86
CA ARG A 64 -9.43 10.35 -5.51
C ARG A 64 -8.38 10.96 -4.60
N ASP A 65 -8.68 11.07 -3.30
CA ASP A 65 -7.75 11.60 -2.28
C ASP A 65 -6.70 10.56 -1.84
N CYS A 66 -6.78 9.33 -2.34
CA CYS A 66 -5.87 8.26 -1.96
C CYS A 66 -4.44 8.55 -2.40
N GLY A 67 -3.50 8.56 -1.44
CA GLY A 67 -2.08 8.81 -1.71
C GLY A 67 -1.71 10.26 -2.01
N THR A 68 -2.61 11.22 -1.80
CA THR A 68 -2.33 12.65 -2.00
C THR A 68 -1.54 13.28 -0.86
N PHE A 69 -1.60 12.69 0.31
CA PHE A 69 -0.85 13.14 1.48
C PHE A 69 0.01 12.00 2.00
N LEU A 70 1.31 12.25 2.09
CA LEU A 70 2.31 11.34 2.62
C LEU A 70 3.19 12.09 3.62
N ARG A 71 3.39 11.53 4.80
CA ARG A 71 4.32 12.05 5.80
C ARG A 71 5.33 10.97 6.13
N PHE A 72 6.59 11.30 5.97
CA PHE A 72 7.70 10.43 6.31
C PHE A 72 8.27 10.83 7.67
N ALA A 73 8.63 9.85 8.48
CA ALA A 73 9.44 10.04 9.67
C ALA A 73 10.90 9.75 9.34
N ILE A 74 11.78 10.61 9.83
CA ILE A 74 13.23 10.42 9.76
C ILE A 74 13.65 10.00 11.17
N PRO A 75 14.21 8.81 11.37
CA PRO A 75 14.76 8.38 12.65
C PRO A 75 15.85 9.35 13.11
N GLY A 76 16.06 9.46 14.44
CA GLY A 76 17.03 10.39 15.01
C GLY A 76 18.49 10.09 14.64
N ASN A 77 18.77 8.91 14.12
CA ASN A 77 20.07 8.54 13.57
C ASN A 77 20.04 8.78 12.07
N PHE A 78 20.90 9.67 11.57
CA PHE A 78 20.98 10.00 10.13
C PHE A 78 21.39 8.82 9.23
N GLU A 79 21.72 7.67 9.80
CA GLU A 79 22.04 6.42 9.07
C GLU A 79 20.79 5.59 8.74
N GLU A 80 19.66 5.84 9.43
CA GLU A 80 18.42 5.13 9.18
C GLU A 80 17.60 5.83 8.08
N LYS A 81 16.92 5.02 7.27
CA LYS A 81 16.12 5.52 6.15
C LYS A 81 14.79 6.11 6.62
N PRO A 82 14.30 7.15 5.91
CA PRO A 82 12.95 7.63 6.13
C PRO A 82 11.93 6.53 5.85
N PHE A 83 10.95 6.40 6.71
CA PHE A 83 9.82 5.48 6.50
C PHE A 83 8.49 6.24 6.51
N LEU A 84 7.48 5.67 5.85
CA LEU A 84 6.17 6.29 5.75
C LEU A 84 5.45 6.20 7.11
N TYR A 85 5.28 7.37 7.74
CA TYR A 85 4.64 7.49 9.06
C TYR A 85 3.13 7.68 8.99
N GLN A 86 2.66 8.47 8.03
CA GLN A 86 1.24 8.79 7.88
C GLN A 86 0.89 9.03 6.41
N ALA A 87 -0.27 8.53 5.98
CA ALA A 87 -0.73 8.69 4.61
C ALA A 87 -2.26 8.74 4.52
N SER A 88 -2.77 9.35 3.44
CA SER A 88 -4.19 9.37 3.10
C SER A 88 -4.57 8.16 2.23
N PHE A 89 -4.59 6.95 2.79
CA PHE A 89 -5.04 5.76 2.06
C PHE A 89 -6.52 5.48 2.28
N CYS A 90 -7.27 5.30 1.18
CA CYS A 90 -8.73 5.10 1.23
C CYS A 90 -9.15 3.71 1.73
N LYS A 91 -8.26 2.72 1.72
CA LYS A 91 -8.50 1.30 2.07
C LYS A 91 -9.62 0.63 1.25
N ASP A 92 -10.05 1.25 0.15
CA ASP A 92 -11.03 0.67 -0.76
C ASP A 92 -10.44 -0.52 -1.51
N ARG A 93 -11.25 -1.60 -1.68
CA ARG A 93 -10.79 -2.83 -2.33
C ARG A 93 -10.50 -2.67 -3.81
N LEU A 94 -11.19 -1.76 -4.48
CA LEU A 94 -11.02 -1.49 -5.91
C LEU A 94 -9.94 -0.43 -6.19
N CYS A 95 -9.49 0.28 -5.17
CA CYS A 95 -8.45 1.28 -5.32
C CYS A 95 -7.13 0.61 -5.74
N SER A 96 -6.60 1.01 -6.90
CA SER A 96 -5.36 0.46 -7.47
C SER A 96 -4.17 0.64 -6.51
N LEU A 97 -4.02 1.83 -5.94
CA LEU A 97 -2.94 2.14 -5.01
C LEU A 97 -3.00 1.30 -3.73
N CYS A 98 -4.20 1.18 -3.11
CA CYS A 98 -4.37 0.36 -1.91
C CYS A 98 -4.21 -1.14 -2.20
N GLY A 99 -4.64 -1.60 -3.37
CA GLY A 99 -4.47 -2.98 -3.84
C GLY A 99 -2.99 -3.32 -4.03
N TRP A 100 -2.26 -2.47 -4.73
CA TRP A 100 -0.83 -2.61 -4.96
C TRP A 100 -0.05 -2.66 -3.64
N ARG A 101 -0.25 -1.71 -2.73
CA ARG A 101 0.40 -1.71 -1.41
C ARG A 101 0.08 -2.97 -0.60
N ARG A 102 -1.16 -3.45 -0.66
CA ARG A 102 -1.54 -4.70 0.00
C ARG A 102 -0.81 -5.90 -0.60
N SER A 103 -0.66 -5.96 -1.92
CA SER A 103 0.08 -7.05 -2.58
C SER A 103 1.55 -7.05 -2.19
N LEU A 104 2.19 -5.89 -2.09
CA LEU A 104 3.57 -5.77 -1.60
C LEU A 104 3.72 -6.27 -0.16
N LYS A 105 2.78 -5.90 0.72
CA LYS A 105 2.78 -6.38 2.12
C LYS A 105 2.65 -7.90 2.19
N VAL A 106 1.69 -8.46 1.48
CA VAL A 106 1.47 -9.92 1.44
C VAL A 106 2.67 -10.63 0.83
N TYR A 107 3.22 -10.11 -0.26
CA TYR A 107 4.41 -10.65 -0.90
C TYR A 107 5.60 -10.71 0.08
N SER A 108 5.89 -9.60 0.77
CA SER A 108 6.96 -9.55 1.77
C SER A 108 6.77 -10.58 2.90
N GLN A 109 5.54 -10.70 3.42
CA GLN A 109 5.23 -11.68 4.47
C GLN A 109 5.40 -13.13 3.99
N ILE A 110 4.91 -13.44 2.79
CA ILE A 110 5.04 -14.79 2.21
C ILE A 110 6.51 -15.09 1.92
N SER A 111 7.27 -14.16 1.35
CA SER A 111 8.69 -14.36 1.06
C SER A 111 9.49 -14.69 2.32
N GLN A 112 9.24 -14.01 3.43
CA GLN A 112 9.90 -14.31 4.71
C GLN A 112 9.62 -15.74 5.19
N VAL A 113 8.38 -16.22 5.05
CA VAL A 113 8.02 -17.60 5.39
C VAL A 113 8.71 -18.57 4.43
N MET A 114 8.67 -18.29 3.13
CA MET A 114 9.30 -19.14 2.12
C MET A 114 10.81 -19.26 2.32
N ASP A 115 11.50 -18.18 2.68
CA ASP A 115 12.94 -18.17 2.93
C ASP A 115 13.33 -19.09 4.08
N VAL A 116 12.47 -19.21 5.10
CA VAL A 116 12.72 -20.11 6.25
C VAL A 116 12.55 -21.57 5.86
N ILE A 117 11.56 -21.91 5.02
CA ILE A 117 11.16 -23.31 4.78
C ILE A 117 11.61 -23.85 3.40
N GLN A 118 12.24 -23.03 2.54
CA GLN A 118 12.62 -23.41 1.18
C GLN A 118 13.58 -24.60 1.11
N ASN A 119 14.37 -24.85 2.17
CA ASN A 119 15.31 -25.97 2.21
C ASN A 119 14.61 -27.31 2.50
N ASP A 120 13.46 -27.28 3.18
CA ASP A 120 12.75 -28.46 3.66
C ASP A 120 11.54 -28.83 2.78
N TYR A 121 11.04 -27.85 2.00
CA TYR A 121 9.79 -28.00 1.23
C TYR A 121 9.93 -27.54 -0.21
N ARG A 122 9.17 -28.20 -1.10
CA ARG A 122 8.96 -27.73 -2.47
C ARG A 122 7.64 -26.99 -2.56
N PHE A 123 7.67 -25.78 -3.12
CA PHE A 123 6.45 -24.99 -3.31
C PHE A 123 5.75 -25.40 -4.60
N ILE A 124 4.43 -25.56 -4.52
CA ILE A 124 3.57 -25.83 -5.66
C ILE A 124 2.49 -24.76 -5.68
N PHE A 125 2.36 -24.07 -6.80
CA PHE A 125 1.26 -23.16 -7.03
C PHE A 125 0.10 -23.92 -7.68
N VAL A 126 -1.07 -23.92 -7.01
CA VAL A 126 -2.29 -24.59 -7.52
C VAL A 126 -3.38 -23.56 -7.70
N THR A 127 -3.91 -23.47 -8.94
CA THR A 127 -5.09 -22.65 -9.24
C THR A 127 -6.28 -23.59 -9.45
N LEU A 128 -7.30 -23.43 -8.62
CA LEU A 128 -8.55 -24.15 -8.74
C LEU A 128 -9.60 -23.22 -9.35
N THR A 129 -10.14 -23.59 -10.50
CA THR A 129 -11.21 -22.87 -11.18
C THR A 129 -12.52 -23.66 -11.04
N LEU A 130 -13.53 -23.04 -10.45
CA LEU A 130 -14.88 -23.60 -10.40
C LEU A 130 -15.70 -22.99 -11.53
N ARG A 131 -16.51 -23.83 -12.18
CA ARG A 131 -17.47 -23.36 -13.19
C ARG A 131 -18.57 -22.58 -12.48
N ASN A 132 -18.76 -21.31 -12.88
CA ASN A 132 -19.93 -20.56 -12.45
C ASN A 132 -21.18 -21.20 -13.06
N VAL A 133 -22.09 -21.61 -12.21
CA VAL A 133 -23.40 -22.18 -12.60
C VAL A 133 -24.41 -21.05 -12.69
#